data_c467fc9db6253ace56b2f3f80e8fbd86
#
_entry.id   c467fc9db6253ace56b2f3f80e8fbd86
#
_cell.length_a   1.000
_cell.length_b   1.000
_cell.length_c   1.000
_cell.angle_alpha   90.00
_cell.angle_beta   90.00
_cell.angle_gamma   90.00
#
_symmetry.space_group_name_H-M   'P 1'
#
loop_
_entity.id
_entity.type
_entity.pdbx_description
1 polymer ?
#
loop_
_entity_poly.entity_id
_entity_poly.type
_entity_poly.pdbx_seq_one_letter_code
_entity_poly.pdbx_strand_id
1 'polypeptide(L)'
;MEAPLAERIRPQKLEDYISQHHLVGPTGSLTQQISKGIIPSLIFWGPPGTGKTTLAQIIAQESKRPFYILSAINSGVKDIRDVIEKAKQSGGLFTAKNPILFIDEIHRFSKSQQDSLLAAVEKGWITLIGATTENPSFEVIPALLSRCQVYILNAFTKADLEALLKRAMKTDTYLLTKNINLKETEALLRLSGGDGRKLLNIFELVINASAGDEITITNDRVLELVQQNTVLYDKTGEQHYDIISAFIKSIRGSDPNGAVYWLARMIEGGEDVKFIARRMLILSSEDIGNANPTAFIMANNTFQAVTTIGYPESRIILSQCAIYLATSPKSNASYMAIGNAHQLVKQTGDLPVPIHLRNAPTKLMKELGYGDEYKYSHDYANNFAEQEFLPDAIKETVLYNPGNNSRENSNREFLKNRWKNKYGY
;
A
#
# COMPACT_ATOMS: atom_id res chain seq x y z
N MET A 1 12.73 -31.93 7.26
CA MET A 1 11.39 -31.48 6.80
C MET A 1 11.46 -31.33 5.29
N GLU A 2 10.51 -31.90 4.59
CA GLU A 2 10.38 -31.66 3.14
C GLU A 2 9.94 -30.19 2.89
N ALA A 3 10.28 -29.67 1.72
CA ALA A 3 9.86 -28.33 1.34
C ALA A 3 8.31 -28.24 1.29
N PRO A 4 7.71 -27.06 1.56
CA PRO A 4 6.25 -26.87 1.48
C PRO A 4 5.71 -27.24 0.08
N LEU A 5 4.47 -27.72 0.01
CA LEU A 5 3.81 -28.10 -1.25
C LEU A 5 3.90 -27.03 -2.34
N ALA A 6 3.70 -25.77 -1.96
CA ALA A 6 3.81 -24.64 -2.89
C ALA A 6 5.19 -24.51 -3.54
N GLU A 7 6.25 -24.96 -2.89
CA GLU A 7 7.60 -24.98 -3.46
C GLU A 7 7.83 -26.24 -4.29
N ARG A 8 7.37 -27.41 -3.83
CA ARG A 8 7.56 -28.69 -4.52
C ARG A 8 6.90 -28.71 -5.90
N ILE A 9 5.71 -28.10 -6.04
CA ILE A 9 4.97 -28.07 -7.31
C ILE A 9 5.21 -26.79 -8.11
N ARG A 10 6.20 -25.97 -7.74
CA ARG A 10 6.50 -24.73 -8.46
C ARG A 10 6.77 -25.02 -9.95
N PRO A 11 6.03 -24.38 -10.88
CA PRO A 11 6.23 -24.59 -12.31
C PRO A 11 7.62 -24.11 -12.75
N GLN A 12 8.25 -24.86 -13.64
CA GLN A 12 9.56 -24.55 -14.19
C GLN A 12 9.51 -24.08 -15.65
N LYS A 13 8.35 -24.22 -16.31
CA LYS A 13 8.11 -23.80 -17.69
C LYS A 13 6.87 -22.91 -17.77
N LEU A 14 6.82 -22.03 -18.79
CA LEU A 14 5.64 -21.18 -19.02
C LEU A 14 4.38 -21.98 -19.29
N GLU A 15 4.48 -23.12 -19.95
CA GLU A 15 3.35 -24.02 -20.24
C GLU A 15 2.66 -24.55 -18.99
N ASP A 16 3.42 -24.69 -17.91
CA ASP A 16 2.95 -25.15 -16.60
C ASP A 16 2.41 -24.03 -15.72
N TYR A 17 2.56 -22.78 -16.15
CA TYR A 17 2.16 -21.63 -15.35
C TYR A 17 0.65 -21.42 -15.46
N ILE A 18 -0.04 -21.53 -14.34
CA ILE A 18 -1.50 -21.39 -14.25
C ILE A 18 -1.86 -19.90 -14.16
N SER A 19 -2.95 -19.49 -14.89
CA SER A 19 -3.42 -18.10 -14.92
C SER A 19 -2.53 -17.14 -15.74
N GLN A 20 -2.84 -15.86 -15.72
CA GLN A 20 -2.14 -14.77 -16.41
C GLN A 20 -2.05 -14.96 -17.95
N HIS A 21 -3.07 -15.58 -18.56
CA HIS A 21 -3.08 -15.85 -20.01
C HIS A 21 -2.87 -14.61 -20.88
N HIS A 22 -3.23 -13.42 -20.38
CA HIS A 22 -2.99 -12.14 -21.05
C HIS A 22 -1.49 -11.79 -21.15
N LEU A 23 -0.64 -12.35 -20.28
CA LEU A 23 0.81 -12.14 -20.26
C LEU A 23 1.57 -13.32 -20.85
N VAL A 24 1.25 -14.54 -20.39
CA VAL A 24 2.02 -15.76 -20.65
C VAL A 24 1.29 -16.80 -21.52
N GLY A 25 0.10 -16.48 -22.02
CA GLY A 25 -0.58 -17.32 -23.02
C GLY A 25 0.16 -17.35 -24.36
N PRO A 26 -0.28 -18.19 -25.32
CA PRO A 26 0.38 -18.32 -26.63
C PRO A 26 0.55 -16.99 -27.39
N THR A 27 -0.38 -16.06 -27.21
CA THR A 27 -0.36 -14.70 -27.80
C THR A 27 0.05 -13.63 -26.78
N GLY A 28 0.43 -14.02 -25.57
CA GLY A 28 0.77 -13.11 -24.48
C GLY A 28 1.99 -12.26 -24.80
N SER A 29 1.95 -11.00 -24.35
CA SER A 29 3.01 -10.02 -24.61
C SER A 29 4.38 -10.47 -24.10
N LEU A 30 4.40 -11.11 -22.92
CA LEU A 30 5.63 -11.60 -22.31
C LEU A 30 6.18 -12.84 -23.02
N THR A 31 5.30 -13.77 -23.41
CA THR A 31 5.69 -14.97 -24.20
C THR A 31 6.38 -14.57 -25.50
N GLN A 32 5.84 -13.58 -26.21
CA GLN A 32 6.42 -13.10 -27.46
C GLN A 32 7.81 -12.44 -27.25
N GLN A 33 8.01 -11.74 -26.14
CA GLN A 33 9.31 -11.13 -25.81
C GLN A 33 10.36 -12.19 -25.45
N ILE A 34 9.97 -13.17 -24.63
CA ILE A 34 10.85 -14.28 -24.23
C ILE A 34 11.27 -15.10 -25.46
N SER A 35 10.33 -15.44 -26.35
CA SER A 35 10.63 -16.21 -27.56
C SER A 35 11.60 -15.51 -28.51
N LYS A 36 11.57 -14.16 -28.54
CA LYS A 36 12.53 -13.33 -29.29
C LYS A 36 13.87 -13.13 -28.57
N GLY A 37 14.00 -13.64 -27.33
CA GLY A 37 15.20 -13.46 -26.50
C GLY A 37 15.40 -12.03 -25.98
N ILE A 38 14.40 -11.17 -26.09
CA ILE A 38 14.43 -9.77 -25.67
C ILE A 38 13.66 -9.66 -24.35
N ILE A 39 14.38 -9.52 -23.24
CA ILE A 39 13.78 -9.34 -21.91
C ILE A 39 14.20 -7.97 -21.40
N PRO A 40 13.29 -6.98 -21.41
CA PRO A 40 13.54 -5.68 -20.81
C PRO A 40 13.51 -5.78 -19.29
N SER A 41 13.88 -4.71 -18.59
CA SER A 41 13.61 -4.61 -17.17
C SER A 41 12.12 -4.51 -16.92
N LEU A 42 11.62 -5.22 -15.90
CA LEU A 42 10.20 -5.45 -15.63
C LEU A 42 9.86 -5.12 -14.19
N ILE A 43 8.61 -4.70 -13.96
CA ILE A 43 7.99 -4.67 -12.64
C ILE A 43 6.71 -5.49 -12.69
N PHE A 44 6.66 -6.55 -11.89
CA PHE A 44 5.45 -7.33 -11.67
C PHE A 44 4.65 -6.76 -10.50
N TRP A 45 3.49 -6.25 -10.80
CA TRP A 45 2.56 -5.72 -9.80
C TRP A 45 1.31 -6.59 -9.72
N GLY A 46 0.93 -6.95 -8.51
CA GLY A 46 -0.31 -7.72 -8.27
C GLY A 46 -0.35 -8.34 -6.88
N PRO A 47 -1.50 -8.95 -6.53
CA PRO A 47 -1.73 -9.53 -5.21
C PRO A 47 -0.69 -10.57 -4.80
N PRO A 48 -0.54 -10.87 -3.50
CA PRO A 48 0.31 -11.95 -3.04
C PRO A 48 -0.14 -13.31 -3.61
N GLY A 49 0.77 -14.26 -3.70
CA GLY A 49 0.48 -15.62 -4.14
C GLY A 49 0.13 -15.80 -5.62
N THR A 50 0.18 -14.74 -6.45
CA THR A 50 -0.12 -14.79 -7.90
C THR A 50 1.01 -15.33 -8.76
N GLY A 51 2.16 -15.68 -8.16
CA GLY A 51 3.28 -16.33 -8.87
C GLY A 51 4.33 -15.36 -9.42
N LYS A 52 4.42 -14.11 -8.98
CA LYS A 52 5.43 -13.11 -9.43
C LYS A 52 6.87 -13.66 -9.40
N THR A 53 7.29 -14.23 -8.28
CA THR A 53 8.61 -14.84 -8.10
C THR A 53 8.83 -16.04 -9.02
N THR A 54 7.80 -16.87 -9.16
CA THR A 54 7.80 -18.04 -10.05
C THR A 54 7.98 -17.63 -11.51
N LEU A 55 7.24 -16.62 -11.95
CA LEU A 55 7.35 -16.11 -13.32
C LEU A 55 8.75 -15.55 -13.61
N ALA A 56 9.33 -14.82 -12.67
CA ALA A 56 10.70 -14.30 -12.79
C ALA A 56 11.73 -15.45 -12.94
N GLN A 57 11.58 -16.53 -12.17
CA GLN A 57 12.45 -17.71 -12.25
C GLN A 57 12.31 -18.42 -13.60
N ILE A 58 11.08 -18.62 -14.09
CA ILE A 58 10.83 -19.22 -15.40
C ILE A 58 11.49 -18.40 -16.52
N ILE A 59 11.32 -17.07 -16.49
CA ILE A 59 11.94 -16.17 -17.47
C ILE A 59 13.47 -16.33 -17.47
N ALA A 60 14.07 -16.38 -16.29
CA ALA A 60 15.52 -16.54 -16.17
C ALA A 60 16.00 -17.89 -16.73
N GLN A 61 15.27 -18.97 -16.43
CA GLN A 61 15.58 -20.32 -16.88
C GLN A 61 15.44 -20.47 -18.40
N GLU A 62 14.33 -20.01 -18.99
CA GLU A 62 14.10 -20.05 -20.42
C GLU A 62 15.09 -19.18 -21.21
N SER A 63 15.49 -18.06 -20.65
CA SER A 63 16.49 -17.18 -21.27
C SER A 63 17.93 -17.68 -21.09
N LYS A 64 18.13 -18.71 -20.27
CA LYS A 64 19.46 -19.24 -19.89
C LYS A 64 20.39 -18.15 -19.36
N ARG A 65 19.87 -17.28 -18.48
CA ARG A 65 20.58 -16.16 -17.89
C ARG A 65 20.85 -16.42 -16.41
N PRO A 66 21.99 -15.98 -15.87
CA PRO A 66 22.23 -16.02 -14.42
C PRO A 66 21.11 -15.28 -13.68
N PHE A 67 20.64 -15.85 -12.57
CA PHE A 67 19.53 -15.34 -11.78
C PHE A 67 19.97 -15.04 -10.34
N TYR A 68 19.91 -13.78 -9.96
CA TYR A 68 20.19 -13.32 -8.60
C TYR A 68 18.90 -12.87 -7.93
N ILE A 69 18.72 -13.25 -6.67
CA ILE A 69 17.53 -12.88 -5.88
C ILE A 69 17.97 -12.01 -4.72
N LEU A 70 17.34 -10.85 -4.57
CA LEU A 70 17.42 -10.02 -3.37
C LEU A 70 16.03 -9.87 -2.78
N SER A 71 15.95 -10.03 -1.45
CA SER A 71 14.73 -9.69 -0.70
C SER A 71 14.90 -8.30 -0.12
N ALA A 72 13.98 -7.38 -0.42
CA ALA A 72 14.03 -6.02 0.10
C ALA A 72 13.96 -5.95 1.63
N ILE A 73 13.48 -7.01 2.29
CA ILE A 73 13.42 -7.09 3.76
C ILE A 73 14.82 -7.28 4.35
N ASN A 74 15.68 -8.09 3.71
CA ASN A 74 16.94 -8.57 4.28
C ASN A 74 18.18 -8.01 3.56
N SER A 75 18.02 -7.29 2.45
CA SER A 75 19.15 -6.85 1.63
C SER A 75 19.43 -5.36 1.78
N GLY A 76 20.70 -5.01 2.00
CA GLY A 76 21.19 -3.64 2.08
C GLY A 76 21.77 -3.12 0.75
N VAL A 77 22.20 -1.86 0.74
CA VAL A 77 22.89 -1.24 -0.41
C VAL A 77 24.16 -2.02 -0.80
N LYS A 78 24.83 -2.64 0.18
CA LYS A 78 26.03 -3.46 -0.06
C LYS A 78 25.71 -4.68 -0.92
N ASP A 79 24.63 -5.39 -0.59
CA ASP A 79 24.24 -6.60 -1.33
C ASP A 79 23.88 -6.27 -2.79
N ILE A 80 23.23 -5.14 -3.02
CA ILE A 80 22.95 -4.63 -4.37
C ILE A 80 24.24 -4.38 -5.13
N ARG A 81 25.21 -3.69 -4.52
CA ARG A 81 26.48 -3.39 -5.14
C ARG A 81 27.29 -4.65 -5.45
N ASP A 82 27.29 -5.61 -4.55
CA ASP A 82 28.01 -6.89 -4.72
C ASP A 82 27.45 -7.68 -5.93
N VAL A 83 26.12 -7.69 -6.11
CA VAL A 83 25.50 -8.31 -7.28
C VAL A 83 25.83 -7.55 -8.57
N ILE A 84 25.80 -6.22 -8.55
CA ILE A 84 26.14 -5.39 -9.71
C ILE A 84 27.63 -5.60 -10.10
N GLU A 85 28.55 -5.67 -9.13
CA GLU A 85 29.98 -5.91 -9.42
C GLU A 85 30.20 -7.33 -9.99
N LYS A 86 29.53 -8.35 -9.46
CA LYS A 86 29.55 -9.70 -10.05
C LYS A 86 29.00 -9.69 -11.49
N ALA A 87 27.93 -8.94 -11.74
CA ALA A 87 27.35 -8.81 -13.06
C ALA A 87 28.33 -8.16 -14.06
N LYS A 88 29.03 -7.11 -13.66
CA LYS A 88 30.07 -6.45 -14.48
C LYS A 88 31.23 -7.39 -14.81
N GLN A 89 31.68 -8.17 -13.82
CA GLN A 89 32.79 -9.11 -14.00
C GLN A 89 32.43 -10.31 -14.90
N SER A 90 31.16 -10.73 -14.88
CA SER A 90 30.64 -11.83 -15.69
C SER A 90 30.41 -11.44 -17.17
N GLY A 91 30.34 -10.16 -17.49
CA GLY A 91 30.12 -9.58 -18.81
C GLY A 91 31.40 -9.48 -19.66
N GLY A 92 32.12 -10.56 -19.85
CA GLY A 92 33.24 -10.64 -20.81
C GLY A 92 32.73 -10.49 -22.26
N LEU A 93 33.55 -9.88 -23.11
CA LEU A 93 33.27 -9.34 -24.46
C LEU A 93 32.57 -10.30 -25.46
N PHE A 94 32.34 -11.59 -25.13
CA PHE A 94 31.93 -12.57 -26.16
C PHE A 94 30.88 -13.61 -25.77
N THR A 95 30.39 -13.76 -24.52
CA THR A 95 29.58 -14.97 -24.21
C THR A 95 28.47 -14.90 -23.17
N ALA A 96 28.28 -13.88 -22.37
CA ALA A 96 27.24 -13.94 -21.34
C ALA A 96 26.14 -12.89 -21.54
N LYS A 97 24.90 -13.37 -21.72
CA LYS A 97 23.70 -12.52 -21.61
C LYS A 97 23.68 -11.90 -20.20
N ASN A 98 23.33 -10.62 -20.11
CA ASN A 98 23.26 -9.89 -18.83
C ASN A 98 22.44 -10.66 -17.80
N PRO A 99 22.89 -10.78 -16.55
CA PRO A 99 22.15 -11.49 -15.51
C PRO A 99 20.83 -10.80 -15.20
N ILE A 100 19.88 -11.60 -14.73
CA ILE A 100 18.59 -11.11 -14.21
C ILE A 100 18.76 -10.92 -12.69
N LEU A 101 18.46 -9.70 -12.22
CA LEU A 101 18.34 -9.40 -10.80
C LEU A 101 16.87 -9.32 -10.45
N PHE A 102 16.39 -10.28 -9.66
CA PHE A 102 15.04 -10.27 -9.12
C PHE A 102 15.04 -9.62 -7.72
N ILE A 103 14.15 -8.65 -7.53
CA ILE A 103 13.95 -8.00 -6.23
C ILE A 103 12.51 -8.24 -5.80
N ASP A 104 12.35 -9.05 -4.75
CA ASP A 104 11.05 -9.26 -4.14
C ASP A 104 10.68 -8.10 -3.22
N GLU A 105 9.42 -7.65 -3.29
CA GLU A 105 8.88 -6.51 -2.53
C GLU A 105 9.71 -5.23 -2.72
N ILE A 106 10.01 -4.86 -3.98
CA ILE A 106 10.86 -3.71 -4.33
C ILE A 106 10.40 -2.39 -3.70
N HIS A 107 9.11 -2.25 -3.37
CA HIS A 107 8.56 -1.08 -2.68
C HIS A 107 9.14 -0.88 -1.28
N ARG A 108 9.72 -1.91 -0.66
CA ARG A 108 10.38 -1.81 0.65
C ARG A 108 11.81 -1.27 0.58
N PHE A 109 12.38 -1.16 -0.61
CA PHE A 109 13.66 -0.49 -0.78
C PHE A 109 13.50 1.01 -0.61
N SER A 110 14.39 1.61 0.18
CA SER A 110 14.50 3.07 0.28
C SER A 110 14.83 3.68 -1.10
N LYS A 111 14.52 4.96 -1.27
CA LYS A 111 14.86 5.69 -2.51
C LYS A 111 16.33 5.57 -2.88
N SER A 112 17.25 5.65 -1.91
CA SER A 112 18.69 5.48 -2.12
C SER A 112 19.08 4.07 -2.60
N GLN A 113 18.37 3.04 -2.15
CA GLN A 113 18.59 1.67 -2.63
C GLN A 113 18.09 1.51 -4.06
N GLN A 114 16.93 2.08 -4.39
CA GLN A 114 16.40 2.09 -5.74
C GLN A 114 17.29 2.91 -6.70
N ASP A 115 17.81 4.06 -6.28
CA ASP A 115 18.76 4.87 -7.05
C ASP A 115 20.04 4.10 -7.39
N SER A 116 20.50 3.25 -6.49
CA SER A 116 21.70 2.44 -6.73
C SER A 116 21.55 1.44 -7.89
N LEU A 117 20.32 1.11 -8.28
CA LEU A 117 20.02 0.22 -9.41
C LEU A 117 20.05 0.94 -10.77
N LEU A 118 19.82 2.28 -10.79
CA LEU A 118 19.63 3.04 -12.02
C LEU A 118 20.78 2.86 -13.01
N ALA A 119 22.02 3.08 -12.56
CA ALA A 119 23.18 2.99 -13.43
C ALA A 119 23.37 1.57 -14.01
N ALA A 120 23.04 0.54 -13.26
CA ALA A 120 23.17 -0.86 -13.69
C ALA A 120 22.10 -1.24 -14.72
N VAL A 121 20.88 -0.72 -14.57
CA VAL A 121 19.77 -0.90 -15.52
C VAL A 121 20.03 -0.10 -16.81
N GLU A 122 20.43 1.18 -16.70
CA GLU A 122 20.73 2.05 -17.85
C GLU A 122 21.85 1.52 -18.73
N LYS A 123 22.93 1.05 -18.10
CA LYS A 123 24.09 0.51 -18.82
C LYS A 123 23.91 -0.94 -19.25
N GLY A 124 22.75 -1.54 -18.94
CA GLY A 124 22.44 -2.91 -19.29
C GLY A 124 23.34 -3.94 -18.60
N TRP A 125 23.98 -3.62 -17.47
CA TRP A 125 24.78 -4.61 -16.71
C TRP A 125 23.90 -5.69 -16.10
N ILE A 126 22.68 -5.35 -15.75
CA ILE A 126 21.65 -6.25 -15.26
C ILE A 126 20.34 -6.02 -16.02
N THR A 127 19.48 -7.04 -16.06
CA THR A 127 18.05 -6.87 -16.31
C THR A 127 17.32 -6.96 -14.98
N LEU A 128 16.63 -5.92 -14.59
CA LEU A 128 15.88 -5.88 -13.35
C LEU A 128 14.50 -6.53 -13.54
N ILE A 129 14.11 -7.41 -12.62
CA ILE A 129 12.73 -7.84 -12.45
C ILE A 129 12.32 -7.50 -11.01
N GLY A 130 11.54 -6.43 -10.82
CA GLY A 130 10.98 -6.06 -9.52
C GLY A 130 9.62 -6.74 -9.33
N ALA A 131 9.32 -7.21 -8.12
CA ALA A 131 7.99 -7.66 -7.73
C ALA A 131 7.45 -6.77 -6.61
N THR A 132 6.17 -6.44 -6.68
CA THR A 132 5.50 -5.62 -5.66
C THR A 132 4.02 -5.96 -5.54
N THR A 133 3.49 -5.86 -4.34
CA THR A 133 2.05 -5.87 -4.07
C THR A 133 1.45 -4.46 -4.04
N GLU A 134 2.28 -3.43 -3.88
CA GLU A 134 1.88 -2.04 -3.83
C GLU A 134 1.90 -1.38 -5.22
N ASN A 135 1.14 -0.29 -5.38
CA ASN A 135 1.11 0.42 -6.65
C ASN A 135 2.49 1.04 -6.98
N PRO A 136 3.16 0.57 -8.03
CA PRO A 136 4.52 1.00 -8.36
C PRO A 136 4.62 2.49 -8.70
N SER A 137 3.54 3.14 -9.09
CA SER A 137 3.53 4.58 -9.37
C SER A 137 3.79 5.45 -8.14
N PHE A 138 3.54 4.93 -6.94
CA PHE A 138 3.78 5.64 -5.69
C PHE A 138 5.07 5.18 -4.98
N GLU A 139 5.41 3.91 -5.14
CA GLU A 139 6.45 3.25 -4.34
C GLU A 139 7.78 3.08 -5.07
N VAL A 140 7.77 3.05 -6.39
CA VAL A 140 8.99 2.97 -7.20
C VAL A 140 9.36 4.37 -7.70
N ILE A 141 10.64 4.73 -7.58
CA ILE A 141 11.09 6.04 -8.04
C ILE A 141 10.84 6.24 -9.54
N PRO A 142 10.39 7.43 -9.99
CA PRO A 142 10.05 7.68 -11.39
C PRO A 142 11.18 7.36 -12.36
N ALA A 143 12.43 7.61 -11.97
CA ALA A 143 13.61 7.34 -12.78
C ALA A 143 13.78 5.83 -13.06
N LEU A 144 13.50 4.95 -12.11
CA LEU A 144 13.56 3.50 -12.30
C LEU A 144 12.32 3.01 -13.07
N LEU A 145 11.14 3.52 -12.73
CA LEU A 145 9.88 3.15 -13.36
C LEU A 145 9.88 3.45 -14.88
N SER A 146 10.46 4.59 -15.30
CA SER A 146 10.58 4.95 -16.72
C SER A 146 11.46 4.01 -17.55
N ARG A 147 12.26 3.16 -16.90
CA ARG A 147 13.16 2.17 -17.52
C ARG A 147 12.65 0.74 -17.43
N CYS A 148 11.50 0.54 -16.82
CA CYS A 148 10.89 -0.77 -16.62
C CYS A 148 9.52 -0.85 -17.30
N GLN A 149 9.17 -2.00 -17.84
CA GLN A 149 7.80 -2.30 -18.25
C GLN A 149 7.02 -2.84 -17.06
N VAL A 150 5.85 -2.27 -16.79
CA VAL A 150 4.99 -2.73 -15.70
C VAL A 150 4.00 -3.75 -16.24
N TYR A 151 3.96 -4.93 -15.61
CA TYR A 151 3.00 -5.99 -15.89
C TYR A 151 2.13 -6.24 -14.67
N ILE A 152 0.81 -6.23 -14.90
CA ILE A 152 -0.17 -6.46 -13.85
C ILE A 152 -0.51 -7.95 -13.82
N LEU A 153 -0.29 -8.59 -12.67
CA LEU A 153 -0.73 -9.95 -12.39
C LEU A 153 -2.06 -9.90 -11.65
N ASN A 154 -3.06 -10.54 -12.20
CA ASN A 154 -4.39 -10.62 -11.60
C ASN A 154 -4.45 -11.70 -10.50
N ALA A 155 -5.33 -11.54 -9.53
CA ALA A 155 -5.65 -12.60 -8.58
C ALA A 155 -6.13 -13.85 -9.31
N PHE A 156 -5.86 -15.03 -8.75
CA PHE A 156 -6.36 -16.28 -9.32
C PHE A 156 -7.89 -16.31 -9.32
N THR A 157 -8.47 -16.71 -10.43
CA THR A 157 -9.90 -17.02 -10.51
C THR A 157 -10.21 -18.35 -9.79
N LYS A 158 -11.48 -18.61 -9.52
CA LYS A 158 -11.92 -19.91 -8.97
C LYS A 158 -11.41 -21.08 -9.84
N ALA A 159 -11.50 -20.95 -11.13
CA ALA A 159 -11.03 -21.97 -12.07
C ALA A 159 -9.51 -22.19 -12.00
N ASP A 160 -8.72 -21.12 -11.87
CA ASP A 160 -7.27 -21.20 -11.70
C ASP A 160 -6.87 -21.92 -10.42
N LEU A 161 -7.55 -21.62 -9.31
CA LEU A 161 -7.30 -22.25 -8.01
C LEU A 161 -7.66 -23.73 -8.02
N GLU A 162 -8.77 -24.11 -8.65
CA GLU A 162 -9.14 -25.51 -8.85
C GLU A 162 -8.13 -26.25 -9.76
N ALA A 163 -7.65 -25.60 -10.81
CA ALA A 163 -6.60 -26.15 -11.68
C ALA A 163 -5.29 -26.34 -10.90
N LEU A 164 -4.96 -25.43 -9.98
CA LEU A 164 -3.77 -25.52 -9.13
C LEU A 164 -3.85 -26.72 -8.18
N LEU A 165 -5.01 -26.96 -7.54
CA LEU A 165 -5.23 -28.15 -6.70
C LEU A 165 -5.13 -29.45 -7.51
N LYS A 166 -5.76 -29.50 -8.68
CA LYS A 166 -5.69 -30.67 -9.58
C LYS A 166 -4.26 -30.95 -10.03
N ARG A 167 -3.49 -29.90 -10.32
CA ARG A 167 -2.09 -30.05 -10.66
C ARG A 167 -1.27 -30.56 -9.48
N ALA A 168 -1.46 -30.02 -8.28
CA ALA A 168 -0.79 -30.49 -7.07
C ALA A 168 -0.98 -31.99 -6.85
N MET A 169 -2.22 -32.47 -6.93
CA MET A 169 -2.54 -33.90 -6.78
C MET A 169 -1.94 -34.79 -7.87
N LYS A 170 -1.65 -34.24 -9.06
CA LYS A 170 -1.09 -35.00 -10.20
C LYS A 170 0.44 -35.00 -10.26
N THR A 171 1.10 -34.00 -9.66
CA THR A 171 2.54 -33.79 -9.86
C THR A 171 3.38 -33.94 -8.60
N ASP A 172 2.77 -33.78 -7.43
CA ASP A 172 3.51 -33.88 -6.16
C ASP A 172 3.71 -35.36 -5.77
N THR A 173 4.95 -35.75 -5.58
CA THR A 173 5.34 -37.15 -5.28
C THR A 173 4.74 -37.68 -3.98
N TYR A 174 4.61 -36.82 -2.96
CA TYR A 174 4.00 -37.19 -1.69
C TYR A 174 2.48 -37.35 -1.83
N LEU A 175 1.81 -36.41 -2.53
CA LEU A 175 0.36 -36.51 -2.73
C LEU A 175 -0.04 -37.72 -3.57
N LEU A 176 0.79 -38.13 -4.50
CA LEU A 176 0.56 -39.36 -5.31
C LEU A 176 0.57 -40.64 -4.49
N THR A 177 1.17 -40.65 -3.29
CA THR A 177 1.10 -41.80 -2.38
C THR A 177 -0.20 -41.91 -1.62
N LYS A 178 -1.07 -40.89 -1.69
CA LYS A 178 -2.34 -40.82 -0.95
C LYS A 178 -3.53 -40.96 -1.91
N ASN A 179 -4.59 -41.58 -1.44
CA ASN A 179 -5.86 -41.63 -2.15
C ASN A 179 -6.72 -40.41 -1.73
N ILE A 180 -6.56 -39.30 -2.45
CA ILE A 180 -7.21 -38.04 -2.11
C ILE A 180 -8.50 -37.88 -2.92
N ASN A 181 -9.64 -37.90 -2.24
CA ASN A 181 -10.95 -37.58 -2.79
C ASN A 181 -11.33 -36.13 -2.46
N LEU A 182 -11.10 -35.22 -3.40
CA LEU A 182 -11.46 -33.81 -3.28
C LEU A 182 -12.95 -33.64 -3.63
N LYS A 183 -13.83 -33.83 -2.65
CA LYS A 183 -15.28 -33.81 -2.82
C LYS A 183 -15.82 -32.37 -2.93
N GLU A 184 -15.29 -31.46 -2.11
CA GLU A 184 -15.70 -30.06 -2.05
C GLU A 184 -14.48 -29.14 -1.99
N THR A 185 -14.57 -27.97 -2.61
CA THR A 185 -13.46 -27.02 -2.72
C THR A 185 -13.75 -25.62 -2.17
N GLU A 186 -15.02 -25.29 -1.91
CA GLU A 186 -15.46 -23.93 -1.59
C GLU A 186 -14.77 -23.36 -0.34
N ALA A 187 -14.59 -24.17 0.71
CA ALA A 187 -13.91 -23.72 1.93
C ALA A 187 -12.43 -23.42 1.68
N LEU A 188 -11.72 -24.29 0.92
CA LEU A 188 -10.33 -24.07 0.52
C LEU A 188 -10.16 -22.78 -0.29
N LEU A 189 -11.03 -22.59 -1.29
CA LEU A 189 -10.99 -21.42 -2.17
C LEU A 189 -11.30 -20.14 -1.40
N ARG A 190 -12.32 -20.17 -0.54
CA ARG A 190 -12.70 -19.02 0.30
C ARG A 190 -11.57 -18.63 1.28
N LEU A 191 -10.96 -19.62 1.94
CA LEU A 191 -9.90 -19.37 2.92
C LEU A 191 -8.59 -18.93 2.26
N SER A 192 -8.33 -19.31 1.00
CA SER A 192 -7.16 -18.85 0.25
C SER A 192 -7.26 -17.38 -0.14
N GLY A 193 -8.47 -16.84 -0.31
CA GLY A 193 -8.68 -15.46 -0.73
C GLY A 193 -8.07 -15.11 -2.08
N GLY A 194 -7.88 -16.07 -2.98
CA GLY A 194 -7.24 -15.85 -4.29
C GLY A 194 -5.72 -16.04 -4.31
N ASP A 195 -5.12 -16.34 -3.15
CA ASP A 195 -3.67 -16.61 -3.02
C ASP A 195 -3.38 -18.10 -3.23
N GLY A 196 -2.65 -18.43 -4.32
CA GLY A 196 -2.31 -19.82 -4.65
C GLY A 196 -1.36 -20.48 -3.64
N ARG A 197 -0.44 -19.73 -3.02
CA ARG A 197 0.46 -20.25 -1.97
C ARG A 197 -0.33 -20.60 -0.74
N LYS A 198 -1.23 -19.72 -0.30
CA LYS A 198 -2.10 -19.95 0.85
C LYS A 198 -3.04 -21.14 0.61
N LEU A 199 -3.58 -21.26 -0.60
CA LEU A 199 -4.40 -22.43 -0.99
C LEU A 199 -3.64 -23.73 -0.79
N LEU A 200 -2.44 -23.84 -1.34
CA LEU A 200 -1.62 -25.04 -1.25
C LEU A 200 -1.18 -25.35 0.18
N ASN A 201 -0.87 -24.34 0.98
CA ASN A 201 -0.53 -24.51 2.39
C ASN A 201 -1.73 -25.06 3.19
N ILE A 202 -2.94 -24.54 2.97
CA ILE A 202 -4.15 -25.02 3.62
C ILE A 202 -4.43 -26.46 3.15
N PHE A 203 -4.29 -26.74 1.88
CA PHE A 203 -4.49 -28.08 1.31
C PHE A 203 -3.52 -29.10 1.91
N GLU A 204 -2.24 -28.77 2.00
CA GLU A 204 -1.20 -29.60 2.62
C GLU A 204 -1.48 -29.84 4.12
N LEU A 205 -1.92 -28.80 4.84
CA LEU A 205 -2.30 -28.90 6.25
C LEU A 205 -3.44 -29.88 6.45
N VAL A 206 -4.48 -29.82 5.62
CA VAL A 206 -5.64 -30.73 5.71
C VAL A 206 -5.21 -32.16 5.44
N ILE A 207 -4.34 -32.41 4.48
CA ILE A 207 -3.83 -33.74 4.17
C ILE A 207 -2.98 -34.28 5.32
N ASN A 208 -2.07 -33.49 5.83
CA ASN A 208 -1.17 -33.91 6.93
C ASN A 208 -1.91 -34.13 8.26
N ALA A 209 -3.02 -33.44 8.50
CA ALA A 209 -3.86 -33.63 9.69
C ALA A 209 -4.85 -34.79 9.54
N SER A 210 -4.97 -35.39 8.36
CA SER A 210 -5.86 -36.53 8.14
C SER A 210 -5.13 -37.85 8.42
N ALA A 211 -5.77 -38.76 9.16
CA ALA A 211 -5.22 -40.07 9.43
C ALA A 211 -5.47 -41.04 8.27
N GLY A 212 -4.47 -41.87 7.94
CA GLY A 212 -4.58 -42.92 6.90
C GLY A 212 -4.23 -42.42 5.48
N ASP A 213 -4.42 -43.33 4.53
CA ASP A 213 -4.08 -43.07 3.13
C ASP A 213 -5.30 -42.71 2.27
N GLU A 214 -6.51 -42.93 2.76
CA GLU A 214 -7.76 -42.48 2.14
C GLU A 214 -8.22 -41.18 2.82
N ILE A 215 -8.16 -40.09 2.06
CA ILE A 215 -8.45 -38.76 2.57
C ILE A 215 -9.60 -38.17 1.76
N THR A 216 -10.75 -37.95 2.40
CA THR A 216 -11.87 -37.22 1.81
C THR A 216 -11.88 -35.79 2.33
N ILE A 217 -11.80 -34.83 1.40
CA ILE A 217 -11.80 -33.41 1.70
C ILE A 217 -13.19 -32.83 1.47
N THR A 218 -13.82 -32.35 2.56
CA THR A 218 -15.11 -31.66 2.55
C THR A 218 -14.93 -30.26 3.17
N ASN A 219 -15.88 -29.38 2.89
CA ASN A 219 -15.87 -28.03 3.45
C ASN A 219 -15.81 -28.01 4.99
N ASP A 220 -16.61 -28.86 5.63
CA ASP A 220 -16.67 -28.97 7.10
C ASP A 220 -15.32 -29.41 7.67
N ARG A 221 -14.68 -30.40 7.04
CA ARG A 221 -13.37 -30.89 7.47
C ARG A 221 -12.29 -29.85 7.35
N VAL A 222 -12.30 -29.07 6.25
CA VAL A 222 -11.37 -27.95 6.03
C VAL A 222 -11.56 -26.89 7.11
N LEU A 223 -12.80 -26.50 7.40
CA LEU A 223 -13.10 -25.48 8.41
C LEU A 223 -12.69 -25.94 9.83
N GLU A 224 -13.00 -27.18 10.19
CA GLU A 224 -12.60 -27.76 11.48
C GLU A 224 -11.07 -27.70 11.68
N LEU A 225 -10.31 -28.20 10.72
CA LEU A 225 -8.84 -28.28 10.82
C LEU A 225 -8.17 -26.91 10.76
N VAL A 226 -8.70 -25.98 9.97
CA VAL A 226 -8.16 -24.63 9.90
C VAL A 226 -8.51 -23.84 11.17
N GLN A 227 -9.70 -23.96 11.74
CA GLN A 227 -10.06 -23.31 13.01
C GLN A 227 -9.19 -23.80 14.19
N GLN A 228 -8.84 -25.07 14.24
CA GLN A 228 -7.94 -25.61 15.25
C GLN A 228 -6.50 -25.10 15.14
N ASN A 229 -6.08 -24.71 13.95
CA ASN A 229 -4.73 -24.23 13.64
C ASN A 229 -4.66 -22.71 13.39
N THR A 230 -5.65 -21.95 13.88
CA THR A 230 -5.82 -20.54 13.51
C THR A 230 -4.66 -19.65 13.93
N VAL A 231 -3.83 -19.26 13.01
CA VAL A 231 -3.39 -17.87 12.78
C VAL A 231 -2.90 -17.73 11.33
N LEU A 232 -3.79 -17.74 10.37
CA LEU A 232 -3.44 -17.44 8.97
C LEU A 232 -4.19 -16.18 8.49
N TYR A 233 -3.97 -15.09 9.23
CA TYR A 233 -4.28 -13.76 8.74
C TYR A 233 -3.04 -13.17 8.10
N ASP A 234 -3.15 -12.86 6.81
CA ASP A 234 -2.08 -12.15 6.10
C ASP A 234 -2.11 -10.66 6.47
N LYS A 235 -1.26 -10.27 7.43
CA LYS A 235 -1.11 -8.89 7.89
C LYS A 235 -0.55 -7.93 6.83
N THR A 236 -0.16 -8.41 5.66
CA THR A 236 0.56 -7.63 4.64
C THR A 236 -0.05 -7.72 3.25
N GLY A 237 -1.19 -8.41 3.07
CA GLY A 237 -1.82 -8.62 1.77
C GLY A 237 -2.83 -7.53 1.36
N GLU A 238 -3.26 -7.58 0.11
CA GLU A 238 -4.23 -6.65 -0.50
C GLU A 238 -5.56 -6.59 0.28
N GLN A 239 -5.99 -7.71 0.91
CA GLN A 239 -7.18 -7.74 1.76
C GLN A 239 -7.07 -6.84 2.99
N HIS A 240 -5.88 -6.66 3.54
CA HIS A 240 -5.62 -5.73 4.64
C HIS A 240 -5.97 -4.29 4.24
N TYR A 241 -5.50 -3.83 3.05
CA TYR A 241 -5.80 -2.51 2.53
C TYR A 241 -7.27 -2.34 2.13
N ASP A 242 -7.91 -3.37 1.63
CA ASP A 242 -9.33 -3.34 1.27
C ASP A 242 -10.22 -3.22 2.51
N ILE A 243 -9.95 -3.98 3.57
CA ILE A 243 -10.73 -3.96 4.81
C ILE A 243 -10.57 -2.61 5.52
N ILE A 244 -9.34 -2.10 5.66
CA ILE A 244 -9.13 -0.78 6.27
C ILE A 244 -9.74 0.34 5.44
N SER A 245 -9.72 0.23 4.11
CA SER A 245 -10.37 1.18 3.19
C SER A 245 -11.88 1.16 3.35
N ALA A 246 -12.48 -0.03 3.47
CA ALA A 246 -13.91 -0.19 3.72
C ALA A 246 -14.31 0.39 5.10
N PHE A 247 -13.50 0.15 6.14
CA PHE A 247 -13.67 0.72 7.47
C PHE A 247 -13.68 2.25 7.43
N ILE A 248 -12.67 2.86 6.82
CA ILE A 248 -12.57 4.32 6.68
C ILE A 248 -13.74 4.88 5.90
N LYS A 249 -14.12 4.26 4.77
CA LYS A 249 -15.25 4.69 3.93
C LYS A 249 -16.58 4.57 4.66
N SER A 250 -16.77 3.56 5.51
CA SER A 250 -17.97 3.44 6.35
C SER A 250 -18.08 4.59 7.35
N ILE A 251 -16.98 4.93 8.04
CA ILE A 251 -16.95 6.09 8.96
C ILE A 251 -17.20 7.39 8.19
N ARG A 252 -16.54 7.60 7.05
CA ARG A 252 -16.73 8.77 6.17
C ARG A 252 -18.16 8.87 5.67
N GLY A 253 -18.77 7.76 5.31
CA GLY A 253 -20.16 7.65 4.88
C GLY A 253 -21.18 7.70 6.00
N SER A 254 -20.76 7.90 7.26
CA SER A 254 -21.63 7.96 8.44
C SER A 254 -22.44 6.67 8.70
N ASP A 255 -21.85 5.51 8.35
CA ASP A 255 -22.43 4.19 8.65
C ASP A 255 -21.70 3.53 9.84
N PRO A 256 -22.24 3.65 11.07
CA PRO A 256 -21.63 3.02 12.25
C PRO A 256 -21.71 1.48 12.21
N ASN A 257 -22.69 0.89 11.53
CA ASN A 257 -22.85 -0.57 11.43
C ASN A 257 -21.74 -1.14 10.52
N GLY A 258 -21.52 -0.55 9.36
CA GLY A 258 -20.42 -0.89 8.46
C GLY A 258 -19.06 -0.69 9.15
N ALA A 259 -18.88 0.41 9.86
CA ALA A 259 -17.65 0.67 10.61
C ALA A 259 -17.36 -0.40 11.66
N VAL A 260 -18.32 -0.77 12.50
CA VAL A 260 -18.15 -1.82 13.54
C VAL A 260 -17.92 -3.19 12.89
N TYR A 261 -18.60 -3.52 11.79
CA TYR A 261 -18.40 -4.78 11.08
C TYR A 261 -16.97 -4.93 10.56
N TRP A 262 -16.47 -3.90 9.86
CA TRP A 262 -15.10 -3.94 9.33
C TRP A 262 -14.03 -3.88 10.43
N LEU A 263 -14.31 -3.16 11.53
CA LEU A 263 -13.48 -3.18 12.74
C LEU A 263 -13.37 -4.61 13.30
N ALA A 264 -14.50 -5.29 13.48
CA ALA A 264 -14.52 -6.66 13.97
C ALA A 264 -13.73 -7.60 13.06
N ARG A 265 -13.85 -7.45 11.73
CA ARG A 265 -13.05 -8.24 10.77
C ARG A 265 -11.55 -8.02 10.89
N MET A 266 -11.12 -6.78 11.16
CA MET A 266 -9.70 -6.48 11.41
C MET A 266 -9.22 -7.11 12.72
N ILE A 267 -10.03 -7.03 13.77
CA ILE A 267 -9.70 -7.60 15.10
C ILE A 267 -9.60 -9.13 15.03
N GLU A 268 -10.58 -9.80 14.45
CA GLU A 268 -10.57 -11.26 14.25
C GLU A 268 -9.40 -11.68 13.34
N GLY A 269 -9.02 -10.85 12.41
CA GLY A 269 -7.83 -11.02 11.60
C GLY A 269 -6.50 -10.78 12.31
N GLY A 270 -6.51 -10.36 13.57
CA GLY A 270 -5.31 -10.09 14.37
C GLY A 270 -4.55 -8.82 13.96
N GLU A 271 -5.26 -7.82 13.42
CA GLU A 271 -4.68 -6.53 13.04
C GLU A 271 -4.10 -5.80 14.25
N ASP A 272 -3.06 -5.03 14.04
CA ASP A 272 -2.47 -4.20 15.10
C ASP A 272 -3.45 -3.09 15.54
N VAL A 273 -3.84 -3.11 16.82
CA VAL A 273 -4.73 -2.09 17.41
C VAL A 273 -4.21 -0.66 17.21
N LYS A 274 -2.88 -0.48 17.21
CA LYS A 274 -2.25 0.83 16.99
C LYS A 274 -2.40 1.27 15.54
N PHE A 275 -2.33 0.34 14.60
CA PHE A 275 -2.59 0.62 13.18
C PHE A 275 -4.02 1.11 12.98
N ILE A 276 -5.01 0.37 13.52
CA ILE A 276 -6.43 0.76 13.43
C ILE A 276 -6.65 2.15 14.05
N ALA A 277 -6.17 2.37 15.28
CA ALA A 277 -6.33 3.64 15.98
C ALA A 277 -5.63 4.82 15.25
N ARG A 278 -4.46 4.60 14.64
CA ARG A 278 -3.77 5.59 13.80
C ARG A 278 -4.61 5.99 12.60
N ARG A 279 -5.27 5.06 11.94
CA ARG A 279 -6.16 5.37 10.80
C ARG A 279 -7.36 6.19 11.22
N MET A 280 -7.94 5.91 12.40
CA MET A 280 -9.02 6.71 12.99
C MET A 280 -8.56 8.13 13.34
N LEU A 281 -7.35 8.29 13.86
CA LEU A 281 -6.76 9.58 14.16
C LEU A 281 -6.57 10.44 12.90
N ILE A 282 -6.05 9.86 11.82
CA ILE A 282 -5.92 10.55 10.53
C ILE A 282 -7.29 10.97 10.00
N LEU A 283 -8.26 10.05 9.96
CA LEU A 283 -9.62 10.30 9.47
C LEU A 283 -10.32 11.41 10.27
N SER A 284 -10.10 11.48 11.58
CA SER A 284 -10.72 12.51 12.42
C SER A 284 -10.34 13.93 12.00
N SER A 285 -9.15 14.13 11.42
CA SER A 285 -8.71 15.40 10.85
C SER A 285 -9.07 15.56 9.37
N GLU A 286 -9.00 14.47 8.59
CA GLU A 286 -9.24 14.46 7.14
C GLU A 286 -10.71 14.66 6.81
N ASP A 287 -11.62 13.90 7.46
CA ASP A 287 -13.03 13.80 7.10
C ASP A 287 -13.99 14.51 8.07
N ILE A 288 -13.56 14.76 9.31
CA ILE A 288 -14.38 15.43 10.33
C ILE A 288 -13.87 16.86 10.58
N GLY A 289 -12.58 17.01 10.78
CA GLY A 289 -11.92 18.31 10.91
C GLY A 289 -12.62 19.24 11.90
N ASN A 290 -12.85 20.47 11.47
CA ASN A 290 -13.46 21.51 12.28
C ASN A 290 -14.98 21.39 12.46
N ALA A 291 -15.65 20.47 11.77
CA ALA A 291 -17.05 20.18 12.03
C ALA A 291 -17.27 19.63 13.45
N ASN A 292 -16.33 18.82 13.94
CA ASN A 292 -16.29 18.35 15.34
C ASN A 292 -14.86 18.15 15.83
N PRO A 293 -14.18 19.19 16.36
CA PRO A 293 -12.80 19.08 16.85
C PRO A 293 -12.60 18.05 17.98
N THR A 294 -13.66 17.73 18.73
CA THR A 294 -13.62 16.68 19.76
C THR A 294 -13.33 15.30 19.15
N ALA A 295 -13.62 15.10 17.87
CA ALA A 295 -13.32 13.84 17.17
C ALA A 295 -11.81 13.53 17.15
N PHE A 296 -10.98 14.55 16.94
CA PHE A 296 -9.51 14.41 17.01
C PHE A 296 -9.03 14.05 18.41
N ILE A 297 -9.59 14.70 19.45
CA ILE A 297 -9.27 14.41 20.84
C ILE A 297 -9.66 12.98 21.21
N MET A 298 -10.87 12.55 20.81
CA MET A 298 -11.36 11.18 21.03
C MET A 298 -10.45 10.15 20.35
N ALA A 299 -10.11 10.36 19.09
CA ALA A 299 -9.25 9.46 18.35
C ALA A 299 -7.82 9.39 18.92
N ASN A 300 -7.26 10.53 19.35
CA ASN A 300 -5.95 10.58 20.00
C ASN A 300 -5.96 9.83 21.35
N ASN A 301 -6.97 10.06 22.18
CA ASN A 301 -7.10 9.35 23.45
C ASN A 301 -7.32 7.85 23.23
N THR A 302 -8.06 7.47 22.19
CA THR A 302 -8.20 6.06 21.76
C THR A 302 -6.85 5.46 21.42
N PHE A 303 -6.01 6.17 20.64
CA PHE A 303 -4.67 5.69 20.29
C PHE A 303 -3.80 5.45 21.53
N GLN A 304 -3.83 6.38 22.49
CA GLN A 304 -3.10 6.24 23.75
C GLN A 304 -3.63 5.06 24.59
N ALA A 305 -4.95 4.94 24.72
CA ALA A 305 -5.59 3.89 25.51
C ALA A 305 -5.29 2.50 24.97
N VAL A 306 -5.45 2.26 23.65
CA VAL A 306 -5.17 0.95 23.05
C VAL A 306 -3.69 0.59 23.08
N THR A 307 -2.81 1.61 23.06
CA THR A 307 -1.36 1.40 23.20
C THR A 307 -0.99 0.88 24.59
N THR A 308 -1.74 1.29 25.60
CA THR A 308 -1.49 0.95 27.02
C THR A 308 -2.17 -0.40 27.38
N ILE A 309 -3.41 -0.61 26.90
CA ILE A 309 -4.24 -1.72 27.36
C ILE A 309 -3.99 -2.98 26.54
N GLY A 310 -3.91 -2.87 25.21
CA GLY A 310 -3.76 -4.03 24.33
C GLY A 310 -5.04 -4.86 24.18
N TYR A 311 -4.90 -6.04 23.57
CA TYR A 311 -5.98 -7.02 23.45
C TYR A 311 -6.19 -7.80 24.75
N PRO A 312 -7.44 -8.27 25.05
CA PRO A 312 -8.64 -8.18 24.21
C PRO A 312 -9.48 -6.91 24.42
N GLU A 313 -9.23 -6.09 25.43
CA GLU A 313 -10.11 -4.98 25.85
C GLU A 313 -10.09 -3.82 24.87
N SER A 314 -9.02 -3.61 24.10
CA SER A 314 -8.90 -2.55 23.07
C SER A 314 -10.07 -2.55 22.07
N ARG A 315 -10.71 -3.70 21.81
CA ARG A 315 -11.88 -3.80 20.94
C ARG A 315 -13.04 -2.90 21.36
N ILE A 316 -13.24 -2.74 22.67
CA ILE A 316 -14.32 -1.92 23.25
C ILE A 316 -14.06 -0.44 22.99
N ILE A 317 -12.81 -0.01 23.23
CA ILE A 317 -12.37 1.38 23.08
C ILE A 317 -12.39 1.78 21.58
N LEU A 318 -11.90 0.87 20.71
CA LEU A 318 -11.92 1.08 19.26
C LEU A 318 -13.36 1.20 18.72
N SER A 319 -14.28 0.35 19.20
CA SER A 319 -15.68 0.36 18.79
C SER A 319 -16.37 1.66 19.20
N GLN A 320 -16.18 2.11 20.45
CA GLN A 320 -16.72 3.39 20.93
C GLN A 320 -16.25 4.56 20.05
N CYS A 321 -14.96 4.61 19.76
CA CYS A 321 -14.39 5.66 18.92
C CYS A 321 -14.92 5.57 17.48
N ALA A 322 -14.95 4.39 16.88
CA ALA A 322 -15.47 4.20 15.51
C ALA A 322 -16.90 4.69 15.36
N ILE A 323 -17.78 4.36 16.31
CA ILE A 323 -19.18 4.82 16.35
C ILE A 323 -19.23 6.35 16.48
N TYR A 324 -18.45 6.93 17.41
CA TYR A 324 -18.39 8.36 17.61
C TYR A 324 -17.95 9.11 16.34
N LEU A 325 -16.90 8.62 15.67
CA LEU A 325 -16.43 9.20 14.41
C LEU A 325 -17.45 9.05 13.28
N ALA A 326 -18.10 7.88 13.18
CA ALA A 326 -19.14 7.63 12.16
C ALA A 326 -20.34 8.56 12.34
N THR A 327 -20.75 8.84 13.56
CA THR A 327 -21.91 9.70 13.88
C THR A 327 -21.58 11.20 13.97
N SER A 328 -20.30 11.58 13.85
CA SER A 328 -19.87 12.98 13.84
C SER A 328 -20.21 13.66 12.51
N PRO A 329 -20.54 14.99 12.51
CA PRO A 329 -20.60 15.78 11.29
C PRO A 329 -19.30 15.70 10.49
N LYS A 330 -19.38 15.72 9.18
CA LYS A 330 -18.22 15.59 8.28
C LYS A 330 -17.82 16.94 7.69
N SER A 331 -16.52 17.19 7.60
CA SER A 331 -15.93 18.29 6.84
C SER A 331 -14.49 17.97 6.49
N ASN A 332 -14.16 18.13 5.22
CA ASN A 332 -12.79 18.03 4.72
C ASN A 332 -12.20 19.42 4.40
N ALA A 333 -12.81 20.50 4.87
CA ALA A 333 -12.42 21.87 4.52
C ALA A 333 -10.94 22.16 4.85
N SER A 334 -10.44 21.71 6.01
CA SER A 334 -9.05 21.86 6.41
C SER A 334 -8.10 21.05 5.52
N TYR A 335 -8.50 19.83 5.14
CA TYR A 335 -7.74 18.97 4.25
C TYR A 335 -7.62 19.57 2.85
N MET A 336 -8.73 20.09 2.31
CA MET A 336 -8.74 20.79 1.02
C MET A 336 -7.91 22.07 1.06
N ALA A 337 -7.98 22.82 2.15
CA ALA A 337 -7.22 24.07 2.30
C ALA A 337 -5.71 23.85 2.17
N ILE A 338 -5.15 22.88 2.88
CA ILE A 338 -3.71 22.58 2.80
C ILE A 338 -3.35 21.97 1.44
N GLY A 339 -4.21 21.15 0.84
CA GLY A 339 -4.02 20.60 -0.51
C GLY A 339 -3.93 21.70 -1.57
N ASN A 340 -4.87 22.65 -1.55
CA ASN A 340 -4.89 23.80 -2.45
C ASN A 340 -3.66 24.70 -2.24
N ALA A 341 -3.26 24.93 -1.00
CA ALA A 341 -2.07 25.70 -0.67
C ALA A 341 -0.80 25.05 -1.24
N HIS A 342 -0.63 23.73 -1.07
CA HIS A 342 0.49 23.00 -1.66
C HIS A 342 0.52 23.07 -3.18
N GLN A 343 -0.64 22.97 -3.83
CA GLN A 343 -0.73 23.11 -5.28
C GLN A 343 -0.35 24.52 -5.74
N LEU A 344 -0.83 25.54 -5.04
CA LEU A 344 -0.51 26.94 -5.33
C LEU A 344 0.99 27.21 -5.20
N VAL A 345 1.62 26.77 -4.10
CA VAL A 345 3.08 26.91 -3.90
C VAL A 345 3.88 26.22 -5.03
N LYS A 346 3.44 25.03 -5.49
CA LYS A 346 4.09 24.35 -6.63
C LYS A 346 3.96 25.12 -7.93
N GLN A 347 2.88 25.88 -8.12
CA GLN A 347 2.64 26.67 -9.33
C GLN A 347 3.38 28.00 -9.31
N THR A 348 3.46 28.67 -8.17
CA THR A 348 4.01 30.02 -8.04
C THR A 348 5.48 30.06 -7.63
N GLY A 349 6.01 28.95 -7.11
CA GLY A 349 7.35 28.92 -6.51
C GLY A 349 7.44 29.75 -5.21
N ASP A 350 8.63 30.14 -4.84
CA ASP A 350 8.93 30.88 -3.61
C ASP A 350 8.61 32.37 -3.76
N LEU A 351 7.35 32.74 -3.54
CA LEU A 351 6.96 34.16 -3.52
C LEU A 351 7.52 34.86 -2.27
N PRO A 352 7.96 36.14 -2.40
CA PRO A 352 8.51 36.87 -1.26
C PRO A 352 7.44 37.18 -0.21
N VAL A 353 7.84 37.07 1.06
CA VAL A 353 6.98 37.50 2.18
C VAL A 353 6.76 39.01 2.10
N PRO A 354 5.53 39.52 2.24
CA PRO A 354 5.25 40.95 2.28
C PRO A 354 6.13 41.70 3.32
N ILE A 355 6.64 42.88 2.97
CA ILE A 355 7.64 43.60 3.77
C ILE A 355 7.11 43.86 5.19
N HIS A 356 5.86 44.30 5.31
CA HIS A 356 5.22 44.60 6.62
C HIS A 356 5.10 43.37 7.54
N LEU A 357 5.12 42.13 7.00
CA LEU A 357 5.08 40.91 7.81
C LEU A 357 6.48 40.42 8.24
N ARG A 358 7.55 41.05 7.74
CA ARG A 358 8.92 40.64 8.06
C ARG A 358 9.38 41.25 9.38
N ASN A 359 10.04 40.46 10.24
CA ASN A 359 10.66 40.98 11.44
C ASN A 359 11.91 41.80 11.11
N ALA A 360 12.12 42.90 11.85
CA ALA A 360 13.26 43.79 11.72
C ALA A 360 14.19 43.79 12.96
N PRO A 361 14.89 42.69 13.29
CA PRO A 361 15.73 42.59 14.48
C PRO A 361 17.02 43.44 14.38
N THR A 362 17.45 43.82 13.19
CA THR A 362 18.67 44.60 12.98
C THR A 362 18.36 46.03 12.49
N LYS A 363 19.32 46.97 12.68
CA LYS A 363 19.19 48.34 12.19
C LYS A 363 19.04 48.39 10.67
N LEU A 364 19.81 47.60 9.95
CA LEU A 364 19.73 47.53 8.49
C LEU A 364 18.35 47.05 8.03
N MET A 365 17.73 46.06 8.66
CA MET A 365 16.39 45.60 8.32
C MET A 365 15.33 46.68 8.54
N LYS A 366 15.46 47.47 9.59
CA LYS A 366 14.59 48.64 9.81
C LYS A 366 14.78 49.70 8.69
N GLU A 367 16.01 50.00 8.33
CA GLU A 367 16.31 50.93 7.23
C GLU A 367 15.78 50.42 5.85
N LEU A 368 15.63 49.07 5.69
CA LEU A 368 15.02 48.42 4.52
C LEU A 368 13.49 48.34 4.59
N GLY A 369 12.85 48.92 5.61
CA GLY A 369 11.39 48.99 5.80
C GLY A 369 10.76 47.68 6.26
N TYR A 370 11.52 46.74 6.86
CA TYR A 370 10.97 45.51 7.38
C TYR A 370 10.08 45.79 8.58
N GLY A 371 8.82 45.31 8.53
CA GLY A 371 7.83 45.53 9.58
C GLY A 371 7.13 46.88 9.52
N ASP A 372 7.48 47.73 8.55
CA ASP A 372 6.82 49.03 8.38
C ASP A 372 5.35 48.82 8.01
N GLU A 373 4.49 49.66 8.64
CA GLU A 373 3.02 49.60 8.48
C GLU A 373 2.33 48.33 9.00
N TYR A 374 3.06 47.46 9.72
CA TYR A 374 2.42 46.30 10.32
C TYR A 374 1.42 46.73 11.40
N LYS A 375 0.18 46.31 11.25
CA LYS A 375 -0.90 46.61 12.19
C LYS A 375 -1.01 45.48 13.24
N TYR A 376 -0.60 45.74 14.47
CA TYR A 376 -0.72 44.75 15.56
C TYR A 376 -2.20 44.58 15.95
N SER A 377 -2.77 43.44 15.65
CA SER A 377 -4.23 43.21 15.76
C SER A 377 -4.80 43.48 17.14
N HIS A 378 -4.03 43.29 18.20
CA HIS A 378 -4.50 43.54 19.59
C HIS A 378 -4.71 45.03 19.92
N ASP A 379 -4.14 45.96 19.12
CA ASP A 379 -4.32 47.41 19.27
C ASP A 379 -5.63 47.90 18.65
N TYR A 380 -6.37 47.01 17.97
CA TYR A 380 -7.57 47.34 17.22
C TYR A 380 -8.81 46.68 17.82
N ALA A 381 -9.98 47.30 17.57
CA ALA A 381 -11.26 46.77 18.02
C ALA A 381 -11.49 45.32 17.58
N ASN A 382 -11.99 44.50 18.49
CA ASN A 382 -12.23 43.06 18.28
C ASN A 382 -10.94 42.25 17.91
N ASN A 383 -9.76 42.79 18.29
CA ASN A 383 -8.45 42.18 17.94
C ASN A 383 -8.30 41.87 16.44
N PHE A 384 -8.75 42.79 15.60
CA PHE A 384 -8.72 42.62 14.13
C PHE A 384 -8.28 43.93 13.47
N ALA A 385 -7.23 43.84 12.65
CA ALA A 385 -6.79 44.91 11.77
C ALA A 385 -6.85 44.39 10.33
N GLU A 386 -7.52 45.11 9.46
CA GLU A 386 -7.56 44.76 8.03
C GLU A 386 -6.19 45.07 7.39
N GLN A 387 -5.48 44.01 6.98
CA GLN A 387 -4.20 44.06 6.29
C GLN A 387 -4.02 42.79 5.43
N GLU A 388 -3.06 42.84 4.52
CA GLU A 388 -2.77 41.71 3.66
C GLU A 388 -1.80 40.73 4.34
N PHE A 389 -2.08 39.42 4.25
CA PHE A 389 -1.21 38.37 4.78
C PHE A 389 -0.62 37.47 3.71
N LEU A 390 -1.11 37.54 2.48
CA LEU A 390 -0.58 36.80 1.36
C LEU A 390 0.33 37.68 0.49
N PRO A 391 1.28 37.09 -0.24
CA PRO A 391 2.02 37.82 -1.28
C PRO A 391 1.07 38.47 -2.30
N ASP A 392 1.45 39.66 -2.82
CA ASP A 392 0.61 40.43 -3.73
C ASP A 392 0.12 39.63 -4.95
N ALA A 393 0.95 38.74 -5.47
CA ALA A 393 0.60 37.91 -6.62
C ALA A 393 -0.57 36.93 -6.37
N ILE A 394 -0.89 36.67 -5.11
CA ILE A 394 -1.91 35.68 -4.69
C ILE A 394 -2.89 36.22 -3.64
N LYS A 395 -2.92 37.53 -3.41
CA LYS A 395 -3.69 38.19 -2.34
C LYS A 395 -5.20 37.93 -2.38
N GLU A 396 -5.76 37.60 -3.53
CA GLU A 396 -7.18 37.31 -3.71
C GLU A 396 -7.53 35.80 -3.63
N THR A 397 -6.52 34.96 -3.38
CA THR A 397 -6.73 33.52 -3.35
C THR A 397 -7.47 33.08 -2.10
N VAL A 398 -8.53 32.29 -2.28
CA VAL A 398 -9.28 31.64 -1.19
C VAL A 398 -8.78 30.22 -1.04
N LEU A 399 -8.08 29.94 0.05
CA LEU A 399 -7.55 28.61 0.37
C LEU A 399 -8.47 27.83 1.30
N TYR A 400 -9.08 28.50 2.27
CA TYR A 400 -10.01 27.90 3.24
C TYR A 400 -11.43 28.34 2.98
N ASN A 401 -12.32 27.38 2.79
CA ASN A 401 -13.77 27.61 2.69
C ASN A 401 -14.47 26.69 3.70
N PRO A 402 -15.09 27.25 4.77
CA PRO A 402 -15.79 26.47 5.78
C PRO A 402 -16.91 25.60 5.17
N GLY A 403 -17.11 24.39 5.69
CA GLY A 403 -18.22 23.52 5.33
C GLY A 403 -19.58 24.07 5.75
N ASN A 404 -20.65 23.32 5.42
CA ASN A 404 -22.04 23.73 5.68
C ASN A 404 -22.65 23.13 6.96
N ASN A 405 -21.82 22.71 7.92
CA ASN A 405 -22.30 22.25 9.23
C ASN A 405 -22.44 23.42 10.21
N SER A 406 -23.17 23.20 11.30
CA SER A 406 -23.50 24.25 12.27
C SER A 406 -22.28 25.00 12.81
N ARG A 407 -21.20 24.28 13.13
CA ARG A 407 -19.98 24.88 13.69
C ARG A 407 -19.21 25.69 12.64
N GLU A 408 -19.04 25.16 11.44
CA GLU A 408 -18.32 25.88 10.38
C GLU A 408 -19.17 27.04 9.82
N ASN A 409 -20.49 27.01 9.90
CA ASN A 409 -21.32 28.17 9.63
C ASN A 409 -21.02 29.30 10.62
N SER A 410 -20.84 28.99 11.91
CA SER A 410 -20.41 30.01 12.90
C SER A 410 -19.03 30.58 12.58
N ASN A 411 -18.10 29.73 12.12
CA ASN A 411 -16.77 30.18 11.66
C ASN A 411 -16.90 31.07 10.40
N ARG A 412 -17.81 30.72 9.47
CA ARG A 412 -18.09 31.52 8.27
C ARG A 412 -18.57 32.93 8.64
N GLU A 413 -19.54 33.03 9.54
CA GLU A 413 -20.05 34.32 10.01
C GLU A 413 -18.96 35.13 10.73
N PHE A 414 -18.13 34.48 11.54
CA PHE A 414 -16.98 35.10 12.16
C PHE A 414 -16.00 35.71 11.15
N LEU A 415 -15.69 34.97 10.09
CA LEU A 415 -14.78 35.40 9.03
C LEU A 415 -15.39 36.49 8.16
N LYS A 416 -16.68 36.37 7.82
CA LYS A 416 -17.44 37.37 7.06
C LYS A 416 -17.47 38.73 7.76
N ASN A 417 -17.69 38.74 9.07
CA ASN A 417 -17.69 39.96 9.88
C ASN A 417 -16.33 40.68 9.89
N ARG A 418 -15.23 39.96 9.68
CA ARG A 418 -13.84 40.50 9.63
C ARG A 418 -13.42 40.88 8.19
N TRP A 419 -13.51 39.93 7.30
CA TRP A 419 -12.98 40.06 5.94
C TRP A 419 -13.98 40.64 4.92
N LYS A 420 -15.25 40.79 5.34
CA LYS A 420 -16.32 41.38 4.48
C LYS A 420 -16.36 40.69 3.11
N ASN A 421 -16.02 41.42 2.05
CA ASN A 421 -16.11 40.92 0.68
C ASN A 421 -14.78 40.28 0.18
N LYS A 422 -13.67 40.36 0.96
CA LYS A 422 -12.35 39.96 0.46
C LYS A 422 -12.28 38.51 0.02
N TYR A 423 -12.83 37.58 0.79
CA TYR A 423 -12.74 36.14 0.53
C TYR A 423 -14.10 35.50 0.18
N GLY A 424 -15.18 36.28 0.12
CA GLY A 424 -16.51 35.77 -0.26
C GLY A 424 -17.14 34.79 0.74
N TYR A 425 -16.84 34.91 2.04
CA TYR A 425 -17.42 34.07 3.11
C TYR A 425 -18.93 34.28 3.29
#